data_4161ae58d3e70d2b4cf8a706990f78ce
#
_entry.id   4161ae58d3e70d2b4cf8a706990f78ce
#
_cell.length_a   1.000
_cell.length_b   1.000
_cell.length_c   1.000
_cell.angle_alpha   90.00
_cell.angle_beta   90.00
_cell.angle_gamma   90.00
#
_symmetry.space_group_name_H-M   'P 1'
#
loop_
_entity.id
_entity.type
_entity.pdbx_description
1 polymer ?
#
loop_
_entity_poly.entity_id
_entity_poly.type
_entity_poly.pdbx_seq_one_letter_code
_entity_poly.pdbx_strand_id
1 'polypeptide(L)'
;MTLSFENPPHTLVYDGGSTRFIMQLARASDAPALVEAIDESLPELLKFMPWSHLRQTVESQRERLTGIETERADGGDVTYHLFSERGGDFIGCLGLHRRTMNPNAFEIGYWIRTSRAGHGLATLATQCTIVMGFECLGVERIQCVYNEGNTASGRVIQKAGFGEEGHHPFFEQRPTDEMRANGCVMEPSAVMNALFPEDRDRLEWYAGVCSALTVLDKDGAAVWAGTGRG
;
A
#
# COMPACT_ATOMS: atom_id res chain seq x y z
N MET A 1 -23.18 -4.92 7.20
CA MET A 1 -22.87 -3.77 6.31
C MET A 1 -21.99 -4.32 5.21
N THR A 2 -22.33 -4.09 3.94
CA THR A 2 -21.54 -4.62 2.84
C THR A 2 -20.30 -3.76 2.69
N LEU A 3 -19.12 -4.37 2.64
CA LEU A 3 -17.87 -3.68 2.35
C LEU A 3 -17.81 -3.29 0.87
N SER A 4 -17.28 -2.11 0.59
CA SER A 4 -17.08 -1.58 -0.76
C SER A 4 -15.96 -0.54 -0.72
N PHE A 5 -15.62 0.06 -1.85
CA PHE A 5 -14.65 1.16 -1.88
C PHE A 5 -15.16 2.46 -1.26
N GLU A 6 -16.46 2.69 -1.28
CA GLU A 6 -17.12 3.81 -0.58
C GLU A 6 -17.21 3.55 0.93
N ASN A 7 -17.18 2.27 1.32
CA ASN A 7 -17.18 1.82 2.70
C ASN A 7 -16.11 0.73 2.90
N PRO A 8 -14.81 1.08 2.79
CA PRO A 8 -13.74 0.11 2.89
C PRO A 8 -13.57 -0.38 4.33
N PRO A 9 -12.91 -1.53 4.53
CA PRO A 9 -12.49 -1.98 5.84
C PRO A 9 -11.77 -0.88 6.60
N HIS A 10 -12.11 -0.70 7.86
CA HIS A 10 -11.51 0.36 8.67
C HIS A 10 -10.12 -0.02 9.17
N THR A 11 -9.95 -1.27 9.57
CA THR A 11 -8.69 -1.78 10.12
C THR A 11 -8.47 -3.22 9.65
N LEU A 12 -7.24 -3.52 9.27
CA LEU A 12 -6.75 -4.86 9.04
C LEU A 12 -5.74 -5.18 10.15
N VAL A 13 -5.94 -6.29 10.83
CA VAL A 13 -5.03 -6.79 11.87
C VAL A 13 -4.36 -8.06 11.34
N TYR A 14 -3.05 -8.01 11.18
CA TYR A 14 -2.24 -9.18 10.83
C TYR A 14 -1.53 -9.71 12.07
N ASP A 15 -1.76 -10.99 12.37
CA ASP A 15 -1.10 -11.74 13.44
C ASP A 15 -0.53 -13.05 12.89
N GLY A 16 0.70 -13.00 12.41
CA GLY A 16 1.45 -14.16 11.94
C GLY A 16 2.34 -14.79 13.02
N GLY A 17 2.05 -14.54 14.30
CA GLY A 17 2.82 -15.04 15.43
C GLY A 17 4.09 -14.21 15.69
N SER A 18 5.13 -14.36 14.88
CA SER A 18 6.37 -13.61 15.03
C SER A 18 6.30 -12.19 14.47
N THR A 19 5.40 -11.95 13.52
CA THR A 19 5.20 -10.64 12.87
C THR A 19 3.76 -10.22 13.06
N ARG A 20 3.57 -9.05 13.68
CA ARG A 20 2.26 -8.46 13.92
C ARG A 20 2.27 -6.99 13.54
N PHE A 21 1.22 -6.52 12.92
CA PHE A 21 0.99 -5.11 12.61
C PHE A 21 -0.51 -4.84 12.38
N ILE A 22 -0.88 -3.59 12.40
CA ILE A 22 -2.20 -3.12 12.00
C ILE A 22 -2.08 -2.17 10.82
N MET A 23 -3.05 -2.23 9.93
CA MET A 23 -3.26 -1.28 8.84
C MET A 23 -4.57 -0.57 9.12
N GLN A 24 -4.53 0.73 9.35
CA GLN A 24 -5.72 1.55 9.61
C GLN A 24 -5.95 2.50 8.45
N LEU A 25 -7.21 2.80 8.15
CA LEU A 25 -7.50 3.90 7.23
C LEU A 25 -6.79 5.16 7.68
N ALA A 26 -6.07 5.79 6.75
CA ALA A 26 -5.32 7.00 7.01
C ALA A 26 -6.23 8.13 7.52
N ARG A 27 -5.78 8.85 8.53
CA ARG A 27 -6.52 9.93 9.21
C ARG A 27 -5.67 11.18 9.36
N ALA A 28 -6.32 12.32 9.41
CA ALA A 28 -5.66 13.60 9.64
C ALA A 28 -4.84 13.63 10.96
N SER A 29 -5.25 12.87 11.98
CA SER A 29 -4.53 12.72 13.25
C SER A 29 -3.17 12.05 13.11
N ASP A 30 -2.93 11.29 12.02
CA ASP A 30 -1.68 10.54 11.81
C ASP A 30 -0.56 11.44 11.26
N ALA A 31 -0.88 12.69 10.86
CA ALA A 31 0.06 13.60 10.21
C ALA A 31 1.40 13.79 10.96
N PRO A 32 1.45 13.93 12.30
CA PRO A 32 2.73 14.04 13.00
C PRO A 32 3.63 12.81 12.85
N ALA A 33 3.07 11.60 13.02
CA ALA A 33 3.82 10.33 12.89
C ALA A 33 4.23 10.08 11.45
N LEU A 34 3.37 10.43 10.50
CA LEU A 34 3.65 10.34 9.07
C LEU A 34 4.83 11.23 8.67
N VAL A 35 4.85 12.50 9.11
CA VAL A 35 5.93 13.44 8.78
C VAL A 35 7.25 12.99 9.41
N GLU A 36 7.24 12.55 10.67
CA GLU A 36 8.43 11.97 11.30
C GLU A 36 9.01 10.80 10.49
N ALA A 37 8.15 9.88 10.03
CA ALA A 37 8.57 8.74 9.24
C ALA A 37 9.07 9.14 7.83
N ILE A 38 8.48 10.18 7.22
CA ILE A 38 8.95 10.76 5.95
C ILE A 38 10.34 11.38 6.13
N ASP A 39 10.54 12.20 7.16
CA ASP A 39 11.82 12.87 7.43
C ASP A 39 12.95 11.86 7.66
N GLU A 40 12.69 10.81 8.43
CA GLU A 40 13.64 9.70 8.62
C GLU A 40 13.96 9.00 7.30
N SER A 41 12.97 8.82 6.45
CA SER A 41 13.08 8.01 5.24
C SER A 41 13.42 8.84 3.99
N LEU A 42 13.58 10.15 4.14
CA LEU A 42 13.70 11.08 3.01
C LEU A 42 14.81 10.69 2.01
N PRO A 43 16.02 10.26 2.43
CA PRO A 43 17.07 9.87 1.48
C PRO A 43 16.67 8.69 0.58
N GLU A 44 15.86 7.76 1.08
CA GLU A 44 15.37 6.61 0.31
C GLU A 44 14.16 6.97 -0.56
N LEU A 45 13.26 7.80 -0.03
CA LEU A 45 12.06 8.24 -0.74
C LEU A 45 12.41 9.13 -1.94
N LEU A 46 13.38 10.02 -1.82
CA LEU A 46 13.85 10.90 -2.90
C LEU A 46 14.30 10.13 -4.13
N LYS A 47 14.76 8.89 -3.97
CA LYS A 47 15.23 8.06 -5.09
C LYS A 47 14.12 7.75 -6.10
N PHE A 48 12.90 7.45 -5.61
CA PHE A 48 11.83 6.89 -6.44
C PHE A 48 10.44 7.48 -6.20
N MET A 49 10.29 8.43 -5.27
CA MET A 49 9.00 9.02 -4.92
C MET A 49 8.95 10.51 -5.29
N PRO A 50 8.39 10.89 -6.45
CA PRO A 50 8.38 12.29 -6.90
C PRO A 50 7.79 13.27 -5.88
N TRP A 51 6.75 12.85 -5.13
CA TRP A 51 6.11 13.67 -4.12
C TRP A 51 7.03 14.03 -2.94
N SER A 52 8.07 13.24 -2.67
CA SER A 52 9.01 13.48 -1.57
C SER A 52 9.95 14.66 -1.81
N HIS A 53 10.06 15.14 -3.04
CA HIS A 53 10.81 16.35 -3.40
C HIS A 53 10.10 17.65 -3.00
N LEU A 54 8.83 17.56 -2.64
CA LEU A 54 8.08 18.65 -2.03
C LEU A 54 8.24 18.58 -0.51
N ARG A 55 8.44 19.73 0.12
CA ARG A 55 8.55 19.77 1.59
C ARG A 55 7.25 19.28 2.23
N GLN A 56 7.38 18.29 3.08
CA GLN A 56 6.27 17.73 3.84
C GLN A 56 6.24 18.37 5.23
N THR A 57 5.09 18.93 5.63
CA THR A 57 4.86 19.47 6.98
C THR A 57 3.65 18.78 7.60
N VAL A 58 3.54 18.88 8.93
CA VAL A 58 2.38 18.32 9.63
C VAL A 58 1.08 18.96 9.12
N GLU A 59 1.10 20.26 8.85
CA GLU A 59 -0.06 21.00 8.31
C GLU A 59 -0.43 20.50 6.92
N SER A 60 0.55 20.43 5.99
CA SER A 60 0.29 19.98 4.61
C SER A 60 -0.19 18.52 4.57
N GLN A 61 0.37 17.67 5.43
CA GLN A 61 -0.10 16.28 5.53
C GLN A 61 -1.48 16.17 6.19
N ARG A 62 -1.79 16.98 7.17
CA ARG A 62 -3.13 17.01 7.77
C ARG A 62 -4.19 17.44 6.74
N GLU A 63 -3.92 18.47 5.96
CA GLU A 63 -4.81 18.92 4.87
C GLU A 63 -5.01 17.82 3.83
N ARG A 64 -3.91 17.20 3.38
CA ARG A 64 -3.97 16.10 2.41
C ARG A 64 -4.77 14.91 2.94
N LEU A 65 -4.55 14.51 4.18
CA LEU A 65 -5.26 13.38 4.81
C LEU A 65 -6.75 13.68 4.98
N THR A 66 -7.11 14.92 5.34
CA THR A 66 -8.52 15.36 5.39
C THR A 66 -9.17 15.29 4.01
N GLY A 67 -8.44 15.66 2.95
CA GLY A 67 -8.89 15.49 1.56
C GLY A 67 -9.16 14.03 1.20
N ILE A 68 -8.21 13.14 1.54
CA ILE A 68 -8.36 11.68 1.31
C ILE A 68 -9.57 11.10 2.05
N GLU A 69 -9.82 11.52 3.29
CA GLU A 69 -11.00 11.09 4.04
C GLU A 69 -12.31 11.48 3.31
N THR A 70 -12.34 12.68 2.74
CA THR A 70 -13.50 13.18 1.99
C THR A 70 -13.66 12.46 0.65
N GLU A 71 -12.59 12.37 -0.15
CA GLU A 71 -12.60 11.71 -1.46
C GLU A 71 -12.96 10.22 -1.35
N ARG A 72 -12.52 9.56 -0.29
CA ARG A 72 -12.88 8.16 -0.02
C ARG A 72 -14.39 7.97 0.13
N ALA A 73 -15.08 8.89 0.78
CA ALA A 73 -16.54 8.83 0.92
C ALA A 73 -17.27 8.85 -0.43
N ASP A 74 -16.63 9.44 -1.45
CA ASP A 74 -17.12 9.49 -2.83
C ASP A 74 -16.56 8.34 -3.71
N GLY A 75 -15.97 7.30 -3.07
CA GLY A 75 -15.39 6.15 -3.77
C GLY A 75 -14.02 6.42 -4.39
N GLY A 76 -13.27 7.37 -3.85
CA GLY A 76 -11.89 7.68 -4.25
C GLY A 76 -10.85 6.67 -3.77
N ASP A 77 -9.59 7.09 -3.79
CA ASP A 77 -8.45 6.27 -3.36
C ASP A 77 -8.57 5.88 -1.88
N VAL A 78 -8.16 4.66 -1.55
CA VAL A 78 -8.12 4.14 -0.18
C VAL A 78 -6.68 4.06 0.29
N THR A 79 -6.34 4.76 1.35
CA THR A 79 -5.01 4.76 1.93
C THR A 79 -5.04 4.18 3.34
N TYR A 80 -4.13 3.26 3.60
CA TYR A 80 -3.89 2.69 4.92
C TYR A 80 -2.52 3.12 5.45
N HIS A 81 -2.49 3.46 6.73
CA HIS A 81 -1.27 3.63 7.49
C HIS A 81 -0.98 2.35 8.29
N LEU A 82 0.27 1.90 8.24
CA LEU A 82 0.75 0.73 8.96
C LEU A 82 1.34 1.17 10.30
N PHE A 83 0.96 0.46 11.37
CA PHE A 83 1.47 0.66 12.72
C PHE A 83 1.91 -0.68 13.34
N SER A 84 2.83 -0.63 14.30
CA SER A 84 3.16 -1.81 15.10
C SER A 84 1.97 -2.22 15.97
N GLU A 85 1.92 -3.51 16.36
CA GLU A 85 0.82 -4.09 17.17
C GLU A 85 0.51 -3.28 18.45
N ARG A 86 1.50 -2.65 19.04
CA ARG A 86 1.35 -1.91 20.30
C ARG A 86 0.98 -0.44 20.13
N GLY A 87 0.46 -0.08 18.96
CA GLY A 87 -0.23 1.21 18.76
C GLY A 87 0.64 2.46 18.81
N GLY A 88 1.90 2.36 18.43
CA GLY A 88 2.74 3.54 18.53
C GLY A 88 3.58 3.83 17.29
N ASP A 89 4.31 2.86 16.81
CA ASP A 89 5.30 3.14 15.76
C ASP A 89 4.66 3.11 14.38
N PHE A 90 4.74 4.23 13.68
CA PHE A 90 4.38 4.30 12.26
C PHE A 90 5.39 3.51 11.44
N ILE A 91 4.90 2.55 10.66
CA ILE A 91 5.72 1.63 9.87
C ILE A 91 5.79 2.07 8.40
N GLY A 92 4.70 2.57 7.85
CA GLY A 92 4.62 2.90 6.44
C GLY A 92 3.20 3.19 5.97
N CYS A 93 3.07 3.27 4.67
CA CYS A 93 1.82 3.62 4.01
C CYS A 93 1.57 2.66 2.84
N LEU A 94 0.31 2.32 2.63
CA LEU A 94 -0.15 1.52 1.51
C LEU A 94 -1.44 2.09 0.97
N GLY A 95 -1.56 2.19 -0.35
CA GLY A 95 -2.73 2.74 -1.01
C GLY A 95 -3.29 1.79 -2.08
N LEU A 96 -4.60 1.86 -2.25
CA LEU A 96 -5.33 1.34 -3.40
C LEU A 96 -5.86 2.53 -4.20
N HIS A 97 -5.38 2.70 -5.42
CA HIS A 97 -5.63 3.84 -6.27
C HIS A 97 -6.48 3.44 -7.48
N ARG A 98 -7.50 4.22 -7.77
CA ARG A 98 -8.30 4.05 -8.99
C ARG A 98 -7.54 4.65 -10.18
N ARG A 99 -6.86 3.82 -10.94
CA ARG A 99 -6.06 4.23 -12.12
C ARG A 99 -6.58 3.66 -13.44
N THR A 100 -7.68 2.90 -13.41
CA THR A 100 -8.23 2.24 -14.59
C THR A 100 -9.68 2.66 -14.84
N MET A 101 -10.17 2.36 -16.04
CA MET A 101 -11.59 2.55 -16.39
C MET A 101 -12.48 1.48 -15.77
N ASN A 102 -11.92 0.35 -15.33
CA ASN A 102 -12.67 -0.68 -14.62
C ASN A 102 -12.81 -0.28 -13.15
N PRO A 103 -14.03 -0.10 -12.62
CA PRO A 103 -14.26 0.29 -11.22
C PRO A 103 -13.79 -0.76 -10.21
N ASN A 104 -13.60 -2.01 -10.65
CA ASN A 104 -13.12 -3.13 -9.83
C ASN A 104 -11.62 -3.42 -10.01
N ALA A 105 -10.87 -2.50 -10.64
CA ALA A 105 -9.44 -2.61 -10.83
C ALA A 105 -8.69 -1.48 -10.10
N PHE A 106 -7.62 -1.83 -9.39
CA PHE A 106 -6.86 -0.90 -8.54
C PHE A 106 -5.37 -1.05 -8.73
N GLU A 107 -4.68 0.06 -8.54
CA GLU A 107 -3.24 0.10 -8.44
C GLU A 107 -2.83 0.16 -6.98
N ILE A 108 -1.95 -0.74 -6.56
CA ILE A 108 -1.38 -0.74 -5.22
C ILE A 108 -0.07 0.04 -5.21
N GLY A 109 0.05 0.96 -4.26
CA GLY A 109 1.27 1.70 -3.97
C GLY A 109 1.64 1.58 -2.50
N TYR A 110 2.93 1.57 -2.18
CA TYR A 110 3.40 1.45 -0.80
C TYR A 110 4.78 2.06 -0.60
N TRP A 111 5.06 2.41 0.65
CA TRP A 111 6.41 2.65 1.14
C TRP A 111 6.51 2.26 2.61
N ILE A 112 7.72 1.93 3.05
CA ILE A 112 8.02 1.52 4.42
C ILE A 112 9.11 2.44 4.98
N ARG A 113 8.92 2.88 6.21
CA ARG A 113 9.89 3.66 6.99
C ARG A 113 11.25 2.96 7.00
N THR A 114 12.34 3.70 6.81
CA THR A 114 13.68 3.14 6.61
C THR A 114 14.11 2.23 7.75
N SER A 115 13.88 2.61 9.00
CA SER A 115 14.20 1.78 10.18
C SER A 115 13.40 0.47 10.27
N ARG A 116 12.34 0.34 9.48
CA ARG A 116 11.49 -0.86 9.42
C ARG A 116 11.61 -1.62 8.09
N ALA A 117 12.46 -1.15 7.18
CA ALA A 117 12.71 -1.79 5.89
C ALA A 117 13.53 -3.10 6.05
N GLY A 118 13.47 -3.97 5.04
CA GLY A 118 14.24 -5.23 5.04
C GLY A 118 13.63 -6.39 5.85
N HIS A 119 12.55 -6.18 6.59
CA HIS A 119 11.90 -7.18 7.44
C HIS A 119 10.66 -7.85 6.78
N GLY A 120 10.47 -7.69 5.48
CA GLY A 120 9.35 -8.29 4.75
C GLY A 120 8.00 -7.58 4.94
N LEU A 121 7.94 -6.49 5.69
CA LEU A 121 6.69 -5.79 6.03
C LEU A 121 5.96 -5.26 4.78
N ALA A 122 6.68 -4.71 3.79
CA ALA A 122 6.07 -4.29 2.53
C ALA A 122 5.37 -5.45 1.82
N THR A 123 6.04 -6.62 1.75
CA THR A 123 5.46 -7.83 1.13
C THR A 123 4.22 -8.28 1.88
N LEU A 124 4.29 -8.41 3.20
CA LEU A 124 3.15 -8.84 4.02
C LEU A 124 1.97 -7.87 3.95
N ALA A 125 2.22 -6.55 4.02
CA ALA A 125 1.17 -5.55 3.88
C ALA A 125 0.51 -5.60 2.49
N THR A 126 1.29 -5.78 1.43
CA THR A 126 0.78 -6.01 0.06
C THR A 126 -0.08 -7.26 0.00
N GLN A 127 0.37 -8.38 0.58
CA GLN A 127 -0.38 -9.63 0.63
C GLN A 127 -1.69 -9.49 1.42
N CYS A 128 -1.68 -8.81 2.56
CA CYS A 128 -2.91 -8.51 3.32
C CYS A 128 -3.91 -7.69 2.49
N THR A 129 -3.41 -6.72 1.73
CA THR A 129 -4.25 -5.88 0.86
C THR A 129 -4.82 -6.67 -0.32
N ILE A 130 -4.05 -7.61 -0.89
CA ILE A 130 -4.55 -8.52 -1.93
C ILE A 130 -5.69 -9.37 -1.37
N VAL A 131 -5.50 -9.99 -0.21
CA VAL A 131 -6.56 -10.78 0.44
C VAL A 131 -7.79 -9.91 0.70
N MET A 132 -7.64 -8.73 1.29
CA MET A 132 -8.74 -7.80 1.54
C MET A 132 -9.45 -7.41 0.24
N GLY A 133 -8.69 -7.10 -0.81
CA GLY A 133 -9.24 -6.74 -2.12
C GLY A 133 -10.10 -7.86 -2.71
N PHE A 134 -9.59 -9.08 -2.73
CA PHE A 134 -10.29 -10.20 -3.36
C PHE A 134 -11.42 -10.75 -2.48
N GLU A 135 -11.23 -10.88 -1.16
CA GLU A 135 -12.20 -11.52 -0.28
C GLU A 135 -13.28 -10.56 0.25
N CYS A 136 -12.95 -9.27 0.37
CA CYS A 136 -13.85 -8.30 1.00
C CYS A 136 -14.45 -7.27 0.04
N LEU A 137 -13.70 -6.88 -1.02
CA LEU A 137 -14.10 -5.79 -1.90
C LEU A 137 -14.49 -6.25 -3.31
N GLY A 138 -14.33 -7.54 -3.63
CA GLY A 138 -14.67 -8.08 -4.95
C GLY A 138 -13.80 -7.51 -6.09
N VAL A 139 -12.54 -7.19 -5.78
CA VAL A 139 -11.60 -6.68 -6.77
C VAL A 139 -11.32 -7.73 -7.84
N GLU A 140 -11.40 -7.33 -9.11
CA GLU A 140 -11.16 -8.20 -10.27
C GLU A 140 -9.72 -8.15 -10.77
N ARG A 141 -9.02 -7.04 -10.49
CA ARG A 141 -7.64 -6.83 -10.89
C ARG A 141 -6.92 -5.93 -9.89
N ILE A 142 -5.78 -6.36 -9.41
CA ILE A 142 -4.82 -5.50 -8.69
C ILE A 142 -3.59 -5.35 -9.57
N GLN A 143 -3.21 -4.13 -9.88
CA GLN A 143 -1.96 -3.85 -10.56
C GLN A 143 -0.96 -3.16 -9.63
N CYS A 144 0.31 -3.25 -9.96
CA CYS A 144 1.38 -2.46 -9.38
C CYS A 144 2.34 -2.02 -10.47
N VAL A 145 2.62 -0.73 -10.47
CA VAL A 145 3.61 -0.13 -11.36
C VAL A 145 4.78 0.33 -10.51
N TYR A 146 5.99 -0.05 -10.89
CA TYR A 146 7.18 0.43 -10.22
C TYR A 146 8.24 0.90 -11.21
N ASN A 147 9.03 1.88 -10.82
CA ASN A 147 10.15 2.38 -11.62
C ASN A 147 11.16 1.25 -11.87
N GLU A 148 11.59 1.07 -13.12
CA GLU A 148 12.47 -0.04 -13.54
C GLU A 148 13.75 -0.15 -12.70
N GLY A 149 14.32 0.98 -12.25
CA GLY A 149 15.46 1.02 -11.35
C GLY A 149 15.16 0.62 -9.89
N ASN A 150 13.88 0.56 -9.48
CA ASN A 150 13.48 0.24 -8.11
C ASN A 150 13.40 -1.27 -7.86
N THR A 151 14.57 -1.93 -7.81
CA THR A 151 14.66 -3.39 -7.59
C THR A 151 14.07 -3.84 -6.27
N ALA A 152 13.98 -2.96 -5.27
CA ALA A 152 13.37 -3.27 -3.98
C ALA A 152 11.86 -3.47 -4.14
N SER A 153 11.19 -2.57 -4.86
CA SER A 153 9.77 -2.71 -5.21
C SER A 153 9.52 -3.94 -6.07
N GLY A 154 10.35 -4.18 -7.10
CA GLY A 154 10.27 -5.37 -7.94
C GLY A 154 10.29 -6.68 -7.13
N ARG A 155 11.17 -6.78 -6.11
CA ARG A 155 11.21 -7.96 -5.22
C ARG A 155 9.95 -8.13 -4.37
N VAL A 156 9.33 -7.04 -3.92
CA VAL A 156 8.05 -7.11 -3.18
C VAL A 156 6.95 -7.66 -4.09
N ILE A 157 6.84 -7.13 -5.30
CA ILE A 157 5.83 -7.50 -6.29
C ILE A 157 5.98 -8.95 -6.71
N GLN A 158 7.22 -9.39 -6.98
CA GLN A 158 7.51 -10.80 -7.30
C GLN A 158 7.10 -11.74 -6.14
N LYS A 159 7.46 -11.40 -4.88
CA LYS A 159 7.10 -12.21 -3.70
C LYS A 159 5.60 -12.19 -3.42
N ALA A 160 4.91 -11.14 -3.78
CA ALA A 160 3.45 -11.06 -3.69
C ALA A 160 2.75 -11.85 -4.80
N GLY A 161 3.49 -12.32 -5.82
CA GLY A 161 3.01 -13.22 -6.87
C GLY A 161 2.41 -12.53 -8.08
N PHE A 162 2.65 -11.24 -8.26
CA PHE A 162 2.20 -10.53 -9.47
C PHE A 162 2.88 -11.10 -10.73
N GLY A 163 2.13 -11.17 -11.80
CA GLY A 163 2.64 -11.42 -13.14
C GLY A 163 3.06 -10.12 -13.81
N GLU A 164 4.22 -10.12 -14.48
CA GLU A 164 4.66 -8.99 -15.28
C GLU A 164 3.86 -8.90 -16.58
N GLU A 165 3.34 -7.72 -16.89
CA GLU A 165 2.61 -7.44 -18.13
C GLU A 165 3.47 -6.72 -19.16
N GLY A 166 4.54 -6.05 -18.74
CA GLY A 166 5.49 -5.44 -19.65
C GLY A 166 6.22 -4.23 -19.08
N HIS A 167 7.19 -3.79 -19.89
CA HIS A 167 7.95 -2.58 -19.68
C HIS A 167 7.33 -1.42 -20.49
N HIS A 168 7.15 -0.31 -19.85
CA HIS A 168 6.51 0.87 -20.42
C HIS A 168 7.50 2.05 -20.47
N PRO A 169 8.21 2.23 -21.59
CA PRO A 169 9.11 3.37 -21.76
C PRO A 169 8.33 4.70 -21.66
N PHE A 170 8.93 5.67 -20.99
CA PHE A 170 8.33 7.01 -20.79
C PHE A 170 6.98 7.02 -20.07
N PHE A 171 6.70 6.00 -19.27
CA PHE A 171 5.52 5.95 -18.41
C PHE A 171 5.64 6.98 -17.28
N GLU A 172 6.84 7.12 -16.73
CA GLU A 172 7.15 8.09 -15.69
C GLU A 172 7.64 9.41 -16.29
N GLN A 173 7.31 10.51 -15.62
CA GLN A 173 7.89 11.80 -15.98
C GLN A 173 9.40 11.78 -15.68
N ARG A 174 10.20 12.33 -16.60
CA ARG A 174 11.64 12.47 -16.34
C ARG A 174 11.88 13.35 -15.13
N PRO A 175 12.74 12.92 -14.19
CA PRO A 175 13.15 13.77 -13.08
C PRO A 175 13.77 15.07 -13.58
N THR A 176 13.46 16.16 -12.90
CA THR A 176 14.11 17.46 -13.15
C THR A 176 15.57 17.41 -12.71
N ASP A 177 16.38 18.39 -13.14
CA ASP A 177 17.76 18.51 -12.68
C ASP A 177 17.84 18.70 -11.17
N GLU A 178 16.91 19.43 -10.58
CA GLU A 178 16.79 19.61 -9.13
C GLU A 178 16.50 18.28 -8.42
N MET A 179 15.56 17.48 -8.92
CA MET A 179 15.28 16.16 -8.37
C MET A 179 16.50 15.26 -8.44
N ARG A 180 17.24 15.26 -9.55
CA ARG A 180 18.49 14.50 -9.70
C ARG A 180 19.56 14.98 -8.74
N ALA A 181 19.72 16.27 -8.56
CA ALA A 181 20.65 16.84 -7.59
C ALA A 181 20.30 16.44 -6.15
N ASN A 182 19.01 16.22 -5.86
CA ASN A 182 18.51 15.74 -4.57
C ASN A 182 18.49 14.21 -4.44
N GLY A 183 19.12 13.47 -5.37
CA GLY A 183 19.30 12.01 -5.26
C GLY A 183 18.24 11.15 -5.96
N CYS A 184 17.38 11.75 -6.79
CA CYS A 184 16.44 10.98 -7.61
C CYS A 184 17.19 10.16 -8.67
N VAL A 185 16.93 8.87 -8.69
CA VAL A 185 17.53 7.91 -9.64
C VAL A 185 16.47 7.25 -10.53
N MET A 186 15.28 7.83 -10.57
CA MET A 186 14.20 7.31 -11.42
C MET A 186 14.60 7.28 -12.88
N GLU A 187 14.32 6.16 -13.51
CA GLU A 187 14.31 6.05 -14.98
C GLU A 187 12.93 6.43 -15.51
N PRO A 188 12.83 6.89 -16.78
CA PRO A 188 11.52 7.22 -17.35
C PRO A 188 10.67 5.99 -17.65
N SER A 189 11.21 4.79 -17.46
CA SER A 189 10.56 3.51 -17.73
C SER A 189 10.02 2.91 -16.45
N ALA A 190 8.86 2.24 -16.55
CA ALA A 190 8.22 1.52 -15.48
C ALA A 190 7.89 0.08 -15.88
N VAL A 191 7.80 -0.79 -14.89
CA VAL A 191 7.37 -2.18 -15.06
C VAL A 191 5.96 -2.32 -14.52
N MET A 192 5.04 -2.73 -15.37
CA MET A 192 3.65 -2.98 -15.01
C MET A 192 3.44 -4.45 -14.67
N ASN A 193 2.73 -4.69 -13.58
CA ASN A 193 2.44 -6.02 -13.08
C ASN A 193 0.98 -6.10 -12.68
N ALA A 194 0.36 -7.27 -12.80
CA ALA A 194 -1.00 -7.50 -12.36
C ALA A 194 -1.18 -8.83 -11.65
N LEU A 195 -2.25 -8.90 -10.86
CA LEU A 195 -2.70 -10.08 -10.14
C LEU A 195 -4.23 -10.14 -10.22
N PHE A 196 -4.76 -11.35 -10.37
CA PHE A 196 -6.18 -11.60 -10.56
C PHE A 196 -6.73 -12.58 -9.50
N PRO A 197 -8.05 -12.61 -9.24
CA PRO A 197 -8.64 -13.53 -8.27
C PRO A 197 -8.37 -15.01 -8.57
N GLU A 198 -8.29 -15.40 -9.84
CA GLU A 198 -7.97 -16.77 -10.28
C GLU A 198 -6.53 -17.20 -9.95
N ASP A 199 -5.63 -16.24 -9.69
CA ASP A 199 -4.26 -16.54 -9.32
C ASP A 199 -4.11 -17.07 -7.89
N ARG A 200 -5.14 -16.95 -7.03
CA ARG A 200 -5.10 -17.31 -5.60
C ARG A 200 -4.54 -18.71 -5.35
N ASP A 201 -4.94 -19.67 -6.16
CA ASP A 201 -4.58 -21.07 -5.94
C ASP A 201 -3.08 -21.34 -6.19
N ARG A 202 -2.39 -20.48 -6.96
CA ARG A 202 -0.94 -20.57 -7.19
C ARG A 202 -0.08 -19.84 -6.16
N LEU A 203 -0.71 -19.07 -5.26
CA LEU A 203 0.00 -18.26 -4.27
C LEU A 203 0.18 -19.06 -2.97
N GLU A 204 1.35 -19.66 -2.77
CA GLU A 204 1.67 -20.49 -1.60
C GLU A 204 1.42 -19.78 -0.25
N TRP A 205 1.58 -18.45 -0.22
CA TRP A 205 1.38 -17.64 0.97
C TRP A 205 -0.10 -17.34 1.29
N TYR A 206 -1.01 -17.50 0.30
CA TYR A 206 -2.37 -16.94 0.38
C TYR A 206 -3.16 -17.49 1.57
N ALA A 207 -3.22 -18.81 1.72
CA ALA A 207 -3.93 -19.44 2.84
C ALA A 207 -3.35 -19.05 4.22
N GLY A 208 -2.01 -18.93 4.31
CA GLY A 208 -1.34 -18.50 5.54
C GLY A 208 -1.69 -17.07 5.92
N VAL A 209 -1.69 -16.15 4.95
CA VAL A 209 -2.09 -14.75 5.20
C VAL A 209 -3.58 -14.66 5.53
N CYS A 210 -4.45 -15.38 4.81
CA CYS A 210 -5.87 -15.44 5.16
C CYS A 210 -6.08 -15.83 6.62
N SER A 211 -5.42 -16.90 7.10
CA SER A 211 -5.61 -17.37 8.47
C SER A 211 -5.08 -16.42 9.55
N ALA A 212 -4.13 -15.56 9.20
CA ALA A 212 -3.52 -14.56 10.10
C ALA A 212 -4.18 -13.18 10.04
N LEU A 213 -5.10 -12.95 9.11
CA LEU A 213 -5.70 -11.66 8.86
C LEU A 213 -7.11 -11.57 9.44
N THR A 214 -7.38 -10.50 10.17
CA THR A 214 -8.73 -10.10 10.61
C THR A 214 -9.04 -8.71 10.07
N VAL A 215 -10.21 -8.55 9.48
CA VAL A 215 -10.69 -7.29 8.90
C VAL A 215 -11.81 -6.74 9.79
N LEU A 216 -11.65 -5.50 10.23
CA LEU A 216 -12.55 -4.83 11.15
C LEU A 216 -13.26 -3.65 10.48
N ASP A 217 -14.50 -3.42 10.87
CA ASP A 217 -15.24 -2.21 10.53
C ASP A 217 -14.84 -1.00 11.40
N LYS A 218 -15.53 0.13 11.21
CA LYS A 218 -15.30 1.36 11.98
C LYS A 218 -15.60 1.23 13.49
N ASP A 219 -16.41 0.27 13.88
CA ASP A 219 -16.81 0.03 15.27
C ASP A 219 -15.92 -1.04 15.93
N GLY A 220 -14.92 -1.56 15.18
CA GLY A 220 -13.99 -2.58 15.63
C GLY A 220 -14.56 -4.00 15.61
N ALA A 221 -15.73 -4.22 15.01
CA ALA A 221 -16.28 -5.54 14.83
C ALA A 221 -15.61 -6.26 13.65
N ALA A 222 -15.30 -7.56 13.83
CA ALA A 222 -14.76 -8.35 12.74
C ALA A 222 -15.83 -8.58 11.67
N VAL A 223 -15.55 -8.08 10.47
CA VAL A 223 -16.41 -8.24 9.28
C VAL A 223 -15.93 -9.33 8.35
N TRP A 224 -14.66 -9.70 8.50
CA TRP A 224 -14.05 -10.85 7.85
C TRP A 224 -12.89 -11.37 8.69
N ALA A 225 -12.79 -12.67 8.84
CA ALA A 225 -11.63 -13.34 9.38
C ALA A 225 -11.43 -14.63 8.58
N GLY A 226 -10.21 -14.84 8.11
CA GLY A 226 -9.89 -16.04 7.36
C GLY A 226 -10.09 -17.27 8.23
N THR A 227 -11.14 -18.02 7.97
CA THR A 227 -11.25 -19.38 8.48
C THR A 227 -10.29 -20.21 7.62
N GLY A 228 -9.22 -20.75 8.25
CA GLY A 228 -8.37 -21.71 7.58
C GLY A 228 -9.25 -22.74 6.88
N ARG A 229 -9.17 -22.81 5.55
CA ARG A 229 -9.73 -23.96 4.84
C ARG A 229 -8.91 -25.14 5.33
N GLY A 230 -9.55 -25.98 6.14
CA GLY A 230 -9.00 -27.26 6.56
C GLY A 230 -8.82 -28.21 5.38
#